data_f64422c41146523f6d72fa2b1e603dce
#
_entry.id   f64422c41146523f6d72fa2b1e603dce
#
_cell.length_a   1.000
_cell.length_b   1.000
_cell.length_c   1.000
_cell.angle_alpha   90.00
_cell.angle_beta   90.00
_cell.angle_gamma   90.00
#
_symmetry.space_group_name_H-M   'P 1'
#
loop_
_entity.id
_entity.type
_entity.pdbx_description
1 polymer ?
#
loop_
_entity_poly.entity_id
_entity_poly.type
_entity_poly.pdbx_seq_one_letter_code
_entity_poly.pdbx_strand_id
1 'polypeptide(L)'
;MKKLSIALLAVTGACSAQSSAAIDTANPAVVELYQSQGCSSCPPADAVLNALADRPDVIALSFAVTYWDQLGWKDTFADPAFTQRQWDYAHAAGRTFVATPQVVVNGRGVVTGNDKAQVEDAIRRFARPPGGPAIASHGPTVGIGAGKGRAIVWLVRYDPRSIAVPIRAGENGGRTIAHRNIVRQLIRLGVWTGAPTSFRLPAAPSGLVSVVIAQQGMGGAIIAGRRI
;
A
#
# COMPACT_ATOMS: atom_id res chain seq x y z
N MET A 1 -59.46 47.17 -10.59
CA MET A 1 -58.05 47.15 -11.05
C MET A 1 -57.25 46.39 -10.00
N LYS A 2 -56.92 45.08 -10.23
CA LYS A 2 -56.20 44.23 -9.29
C LYS A 2 -54.71 44.29 -9.67
N LYS A 3 -53.86 44.75 -8.74
CA LYS A 3 -52.39 44.79 -8.92
C LYS A 3 -51.82 43.40 -8.59
N LEU A 4 -51.18 42.79 -9.57
CA LEU A 4 -50.51 41.49 -9.44
C LEU A 4 -49.04 41.79 -9.01
N SER A 5 -48.69 41.39 -7.78
CA SER A 5 -47.32 41.51 -7.29
C SER A 5 -46.58 40.21 -7.62
N ILE A 6 -45.56 40.29 -8.45
CA ILE A 6 -44.62 39.19 -8.78
C ILE A 6 -43.51 39.18 -7.73
N ALA A 7 -43.46 38.11 -6.92
CA ALA A 7 -42.36 37.88 -5.98
C ALA A 7 -41.22 37.18 -6.72
N LEU A 8 -40.05 37.81 -6.76
CA LEU A 8 -38.82 37.27 -7.34
C LEU A 8 -38.12 36.40 -6.29
N LEU A 9 -38.14 35.08 -6.47
CA LEU A 9 -37.35 34.15 -5.62
C LEU A 9 -35.88 34.19 -6.09
N ALA A 10 -35.01 34.70 -5.25
CA ALA A 10 -33.55 34.59 -5.43
C ALA A 10 -33.08 33.20 -4.99
N VAL A 11 -32.66 32.38 -5.95
CA VAL A 11 -32.01 31.10 -5.69
C VAL A 11 -30.56 31.37 -5.36
N THR A 12 -30.16 31.32 -4.08
CA THR A 12 -28.77 31.38 -3.65
C THR A 12 -28.12 29.98 -3.84
N GLY A 13 -27.39 29.83 -4.94
CA GLY A 13 -26.57 28.63 -5.16
C GLY A 13 -25.46 28.53 -4.10
N ALA A 14 -25.58 27.57 -3.19
CA ALA A 14 -24.50 27.19 -2.28
C ALA A 14 -23.38 26.53 -3.08
N CYS A 15 -22.30 27.24 -3.31
CA CYS A 15 -21.07 26.70 -3.87
C CYS A 15 -20.44 25.79 -2.81
N SER A 16 -20.62 24.46 -2.93
CA SER A 16 -19.93 23.48 -2.08
C SER A 16 -18.45 23.51 -2.41
N ALA A 17 -17.66 24.17 -1.58
CA ALA A 17 -16.21 24.11 -1.64
C ALA A 17 -15.78 22.66 -1.39
N GLN A 18 -15.33 21.96 -2.44
CA GLN A 18 -14.65 20.67 -2.30
C GLN A 18 -13.34 20.94 -1.55
N SER A 19 -13.32 20.61 -0.27
CA SER A 19 -12.11 20.60 0.54
C SER A 19 -11.13 19.61 -0.11
N SER A 20 -10.06 20.11 -0.74
CA SER A 20 -8.96 19.26 -1.13
C SER A 20 -8.37 18.68 0.17
N ALA A 21 -8.47 17.38 0.35
CA ALA A 21 -7.86 16.71 1.50
C ALA A 21 -6.38 17.09 1.54
N ALA A 22 -5.94 17.70 2.65
CA ALA A 22 -4.55 18.06 2.84
C ALA A 22 -3.68 16.80 2.78
N ILE A 23 -2.52 16.91 2.11
CA ILE A 23 -1.53 15.83 2.02
C ILE A 23 -1.02 15.54 3.44
N ASP A 24 -1.35 14.36 3.98
CA ASP A 24 -0.89 13.94 5.33
C ASP A 24 0.41 13.14 5.21
N THR A 25 1.54 13.83 5.23
CA THR A 25 2.87 13.21 5.21
C THR A 25 3.28 12.60 6.55
N ALA A 26 2.60 12.95 7.63
CA ALA A 26 2.85 12.37 8.96
C ALA A 26 2.25 10.96 9.08
N ASN A 27 1.15 10.70 8.35
CA ASN A 27 0.47 9.39 8.33
C ASN A 27 0.28 8.88 6.90
N PRO A 28 1.35 8.62 6.14
CA PRO A 28 1.25 8.23 4.74
C PRO A 28 0.44 6.95 4.58
N ALA A 29 -0.45 6.89 3.59
CA ALA A 29 -1.20 5.68 3.29
C ALA A 29 -0.23 4.56 2.83
N VAL A 30 -0.38 3.36 3.38
CA VAL A 30 0.36 2.18 2.91
C VAL A 30 -0.46 1.52 1.80
N VAL A 31 0.12 1.47 0.60
CA VAL A 31 -0.49 0.90 -0.61
C VAL A 31 0.38 -0.28 -1.07
N GLU A 32 -0.16 -1.48 -0.97
CA GLU A 32 0.52 -2.73 -1.30
C GLU A 32 -0.08 -3.30 -2.59
N LEU A 33 0.67 -3.32 -3.68
CA LEU A 33 0.29 -3.99 -4.93
C LEU A 33 0.83 -5.42 -4.92
N TYR A 34 -0.05 -6.40 -5.06
CA TYR A 34 0.28 -7.79 -5.35
C TYR A 34 0.15 -8.03 -6.84
N GLN A 35 1.25 -8.39 -7.49
CA GLN A 35 1.40 -8.52 -8.94
C GLN A 35 2.37 -9.64 -9.31
N SER A 36 2.50 -9.94 -10.60
CA SER A 36 3.56 -10.77 -11.15
C SER A 36 3.94 -10.32 -12.56
N GLN A 37 5.22 -10.46 -12.90
CA GLN A 37 5.71 -10.29 -14.27
C GLN A 37 5.01 -11.26 -15.24
N GLY A 38 4.54 -12.42 -14.76
CA GLY A 38 3.81 -13.41 -15.56
C GLY A 38 2.33 -13.08 -15.80
N CYS A 39 1.76 -12.12 -15.08
CA CYS A 39 0.33 -11.78 -15.12
C CYS A 39 0.05 -10.71 -16.19
N SER A 40 -0.69 -11.05 -17.24
CA SER A 40 -0.97 -10.13 -18.38
C SER A 40 -1.85 -8.93 -18.03
N SER A 41 -2.65 -9.02 -16.96
CA SER A 41 -3.49 -7.93 -16.46
C SER A 41 -2.79 -7.03 -15.43
N CYS A 42 -1.55 -7.35 -15.03
CA CYS A 42 -0.82 -6.60 -14.00
C CYS A 42 -0.17 -5.29 -14.49
N PRO A 43 0.33 -5.14 -15.72
CA PRO A 43 1.06 -3.93 -16.12
C PRO A 43 0.32 -2.60 -15.94
N PRO A 44 -1.01 -2.50 -16.13
CA PRO A 44 -1.73 -1.27 -15.80
C PRO A 44 -1.68 -0.91 -14.31
N ALA A 45 -1.72 -1.91 -13.42
CA ALA A 45 -1.62 -1.69 -11.97
C ALA A 45 -0.19 -1.30 -11.55
N ASP A 46 0.85 -1.88 -12.19
CA ASP A 46 2.23 -1.43 -12.04
C ASP A 46 2.38 0.05 -12.41
N ALA A 47 1.77 0.48 -13.53
CA ALA A 47 1.81 1.87 -13.96
C ALA A 47 1.14 2.81 -12.94
N VAL A 48 0.01 2.40 -12.33
CA VAL A 48 -0.65 3.16 -11.26
C VAL A 48 0.24 3.24 -10.02
N LEU A 49 0.82 2.12 -9.56
CA LEU A 49 1.73 2.12 -8.41
C LEU A 49 2.97 2.97 -8.66
N ASN A 50 3.56 2.87 -9.86
CA ASN A 50 4.73 3.66 -10.26
C ASN A 50 4.46 5.17 -10.19
N ALA A 51 3.24 5.60 -10.54
CA ALA A 51 2.82 6.99 -10.42
C ALA A 51 2.62 7.46 -8.96
N LEU A 52 2.42 6.53 -8.02
CA LEU A 52 2.31 6.82 -6.59
C LEU A 52 3.67 6.78 -5.86
N ALA A 53 4.71 6.24 -6.49
CA ALA A 53 5.97 5.90 -5.84
C ALA A 53 6.70 7.09 -5.19
N ASP A 54 6.58 8.29 -5.78
CA ASP A 54 7.27 9.50 -5.30
C ASP A 54 6.39 10.38 -4.37
N ARG A 55 5.16 9.97 -4.10
CA ARG A 55 4.25 10.72 -3.24
C ARG A 55 4.70 10.64 -1.77
N PRO A 56 4.83 11.78 -1.08
CA PRO A 56 5.25 11.79 0.32
C PRO A 56 4.16 11.28 1.28
N ASP A 57 2.89 11.37 0.89
CA ASP A 57 1.71 10.91 1.64
C ASP A 57 1.34 9.44 1.36
N VAL A 58 2.12 8.73 0.53
CA VAL A 58 1.90 7.32 0.19
C VAL A 58 3.18 6.51 0.36
N ILE A 59 3.09 5.39 1.02
CA ILE A 59 4.08 4.32 1.04
C ILE A 59 3.62 3.28 0.02
N ALA A 60 4.06 3.41 -1.24
CA ALA A 60 3.75 2.49 -2.31
C ALA A 60 4.74 1.33 -2.31
N LEU A 61 4.26 0.08 -2.31
CA LEU A 61 5.05 -1.15 -2.20
C LEU A 61 4.58 -2.16 -3.25
N SER A 62 5.49 -2.68 -4.07
CA SER A 62 5.22 -3.73 -5.07
C SER A 62 5.68 -5.08 -4.54
N PHE A 63 4.73 -6.00 -4.33
CA PHE A 63 4.94 -7.36 -3.88
C PHE A 63 4.71 -8.33 -5.04
N ALA A 64 5.79 -8.98 -5.51
CA ALA A 64 5.69 -9.99 -6.56
C ALA A 64 5.35 -11.35 -5.96
N VAL A 65 4.28 -11.97 -6.46
CA VAL A 65 3.76 -13.27 -5.98
C VAL A 65 4.27 -14.43 -6.83
N THR A 66 4.35 -15.63 -6.27
CA THR A 66 4.99 -16.81 -6.89
C THR A 66 4.05 -17.71 -7.67
N TYR A 67 2.73 -17.59 -7.53
CA TYR A 67 1.81 -18.57 -8.13
C TYR A 67 1.64 -18.44 -9.66
N TRP A 68 2.27 -17.44 -10.28
CA TRP A 68 2.39 -17.30 -11.71
C TRP A 68 3.64 -17.97 -12.31
N ASP A 69 4.65 -18.28 -11.48
CA ASP A 69 5.97 -18.76 -11.93
C ASP A 69 5.89 -20.06 -12.75
N GLN A 70 4.88 -20.90 -12.47
CA GLN A 70 4.65 -22.17 -13.18
C GLN A 70 4.03 -22.00 -14.59
N LEU A 71 3.64 -20.77 -14.99
CA LEU A 71 2.98 -20.48 -16.26
C LEU A 71 3.96 -20.00 -17.35
N GLY A 72 5.21 -20.44 -17.28
CA GLY A 72 6.23 -20.25 -18.31
C GLY A 72 7.21 -19.09 -18.10
N TRP A 73 7.00 -18.25 -17.06
CA TRP A 73 7.93 -17.19 -16.69
C TRP A 73 8.08 -17.11 -15.18
N LYS A 74 9.30 -17.27 -14.69
CA LYS A 74 9.62 -17.10 -13.27
C LYS A 74 9.88 -15.62 -12.99
N ASP A 75 9.06 -15.02 -12.13
CA ASP A 75 9.23 -13.63 -11.71
C ASP A 75 10.50 -13.49 -10.87
N THR A 76 11.42 -12.61 -11.29
CA THR A 76 12.73 -12.42 -10.66
C THR A 76 12.64 -11.67 -9.31
N PHE A 77 11.46 -11.13 -8.97
CA PHE A 77 11.21 -10.39 -7.74
C PHE A 77 10.29 -11.15 -6.77
N ALA A 78 9.70 -12.28 -7.22
CA ALA A 78 8.75 -13.04 -6.44
C ALA A 78 9.39 -13.73 -5.23
N ASP A 79 8.64 -13.73 -4.13
CA ASP A 79 9.01 -14.43 -2.90
C ASP A 79 7.77 -15.11 -2.28
N PRO A 80 7.87 -16.36 -1.79
CA PRO A 80 6.78 -17.06 -1.11
C PRO A 80 6.21 -16.28 0.09
N ALA A 81 7.02 -15.51 0.80
CA ALA A 81 6.56 -14.68 1.92
C ALA A 81 5.59 -13.58 1.45
N PHE A 82 5.75 -13.07 0.22
CA PHE A 82 4.85 -12.07 -0.35
C PHE A 82 3.52 -12.69 -0.76
N THR A 83 3.55 -13.90 -1.32
CA THR A 83 2.35 -14.70 -1.59
C THR A 83 1.59 -14.99 -0.30
N GLN A 84 2.31 -15.41 0.76
CA GLN A 84 1.71 -15.66 2.08
C GLN A 84 1.07 -14.40 2.66
N ARG A 85 1.74 -13.22 2.55
CA ARG A 85 1.16 -11.95 3.00
C ARG A 85 -0.15 -11.60 2.29
N GLN A 86 -0.26 -11.89 1.00
CA GLN A 86 -1.51 -11.73 0.25
C GLN A 86 -2.60 -12.67 0.78
N TRP A 87 -2.27 -13.94 1.04
CA TRP A 87 -3.17 -14.91 1.64
C TRP A 87 -3.61 -14.50 3.05
N ASP A 88 -2.73 -13.91 3.84
CA ASP A 88 -3.08 -13.41 5.18
C ASP A 88 -4.20 -12.36 5.09
N TYR A 89 -4.14 -11.44 4.09
CA TYR A 89 -5.22 -10.49 3.82
C TYR A 89 -6.51 -11.17 3.37
N ALA A 90 -6.41 -12.17 2.51
CA ALA A 90 -7.57 -12.92 2.03
C ALA A 90 -8.27 -13.64 3.20
N HIS A 91 -7.51 -14.36 4.02
CA HIS A 91 -8.04 -15.08 5.19
C HIS A 91 -8.65 -14.15 6.24
N ALA A 92 -7.99 -13.01 6.53
CA ALA A 92 -8.53 -12.00 7.45
C ALA A 92 -9.87 -11.40 6.96
N ALA A 93 -10.08 -11.37 5.64
CA ALA A 93 -11.32 -10.94 5.01
C ALA A 93 -12.33 -12.09 4.75
N GLY A 94 -12.08 -13.32 5.26
CA GLY A 94 -12.92 -14.49 5.05
C GLY A 94 -12.94 -14.99 3.60
N ARG A 95 -11.92 -14.68 2.80
CA ARG A 95 -11.83 -15.10 1.39
C ARG A 95 -11.00 -16.37 1.26
N THR A 96 -11.38 -17.21 0.30
CA THR A 96 -10.73 -18.49 0.00
C THR A 96 -9.88 -18.47 -1.28
N PHE A 97 -9.69 -17.29 -1.87
CA PHE A 97 -8.89 -17.09 -3.08
C PHE A 97 -8.12 -15.78 -3.04
N VAL A 98 -7.07 -15.71 -3.82
CA VAL A 98 -6.28 -14.52 -4.16
C VAL A 98 -6.22 -14.34 -5.66
N ALA A 99 -6.00 -13.12 -6.13
CA ALA A 99 -5.87 -12.80 -7.55
C ALA A 99 -4.85 -11.65 -7.75
N THR A 100 -4.34 -11.52 -8.96
CA THR A 100 -3.54 -10.38 -9.39
C THR A 100 -4.14 -9.71 -10.63
N PRO A 101 -3.96 -8.38 -10.78
CA PRO A 101 -3.40 -7.48 -9.79
C PRO A 101 -4.38 -7.25 -8.63
N GLN A 102 -3.83 -6.99 -7.45
CA GLN A 102 -4.61 -6.63 -6.27
C GLN A 102 -3.89 -5.53 -5.49
N VAL A 103 -4.57 -4.45 -5.20
CA VAL A 103 -4.07 -3.39 -4.31
C VAL A 103 -4.77 -3.48 -2.96
N VAL A 104 -3.99 -3.50 -1.88
CA VAL A 104 -4.47 -3.39 -0.51
C VAL A 104 -4.05 -2.04 0.06
N VAL A 105 -5.02 -1.27 0.56
CA VAL A 105 -4.78 0.06 1.15
C VAL A 105 -4.94 -0.01 2.65
N ASN A 106 -3.87 0.32 3.39
CA ASN A 106 -3.82 0.33 4.85
C ASN A 106 -4.32 -0.97 5.52
N GLY A 107 -4.24 -2.12 4.82
CA GLY A 107 -4.78 -3.39 5.32
C GLY A 107 -6.31 -3.39 5.51
N ARG A 108 -7.04 -2.44 4.93
CA ARG A 108 -8.49 -2.22 5.13
C ARG A 108 -9.30 -2.33 3.86
N GLY A 109 -8.80 -1.79 2.77
CA GLY A 109 -9.48 -1.74 1.48
C GLY A 109 -8.76 -2.55 0.43
N VAL A 110 -9.52 -3.15 -0.47
CA VAL A 110 -9.00 -3.95 -1.59
C VAL A 110 -9.63 -3.47 -2.88
N VAL A 111 -8.79 -3.18 -3.88
CA VAL A 111 -9.20 -2.87 -5.26
C VAL A 111 -8.31 -3.62 -6.24
N THR A 112 -8.72 -3.72 -7.52
CA THR A 112 -7.89 -4.37 -8.56
C THR A 112 -6.58 -3.61 -8.81
N GLY A 113 -6.62 -2.28 -8.78
CA GLY A 113 -5.42 -1.44 -8.88
C GLY A 113 -5.07 -0.96 -10.30
N ASN A 114 -5.78 -1.39 -11.33
CA ASN A 114 -5.55 -1.00 -12.72
C ASN A 114 -6.19 0.35 -13.11
N ASP A 115 -6.94 0.96 -12.21
CA ASP A 115 -7.57 2.28 -12.37
C ASP A 115 -7.06 3.22 -11.29
N LYS A 116 -6.36 4.28 -11.71
CA LYS A 116 -5.79 5.28 -10.80
C LYS A 116 -6.86 5.96 -9.95
N ALA A 117 -8.03 6.28 -10.50
CA ALA A 117 -9.09 6.96 -9.78
C ALA A 117 -9.68 6.07 -8.66
N GLN A 118 -9.82 4.76 -8.92
CA GLN A 118 -10.24 3.80 -7.90
C GLN A 118 -9.20 3.67 -6.78
N VAL A 119 -7.91 3.66 -7.10
CA VAL A 119 -6.84 3.58 -6.09
C VAL A 119 -6.81 4.86 -5.25
N GLU A 120 -6.93 6.03 -5.87
CA GLU A 120 -7.01 7.32 -5.16
C GLU A 120 -8.26 7.40 -4.25
N ASP A 121 -9.39 6.90 -4.71
CA ASP A 121 -10.59 6.81 -3.88
C ASP A 121 -10.38 5.85 -2.69
N ALA A 122 -9.79 4.70 -2.93
CA ALA A 122 -9.45 3.75 -1.86
C ALA A 122 -8.48 4.36 -0.82
N ILE A 123 -7.48 5.14 -1.25
CA ILE A 123 -6.57 5.86 -0.35
C ILE A 123 -7.36 6.81 0.58
N ARG A 124 -8.33 7.56 0.04
CA ARG A 124 -9.19 8.45 0.83
C ARG A 124 -10.12 7.68 1.77
N ARG A 125 -10.84 6.68 1.25
CA ARG A 125 -11.86 5.92 1.99
C ARG A 125 -11.29 5.07 3.11
N PHE A 126 -10.10 4.52 2.92
CA PHE A 126 -9.43 3.64 3.87
C PHE A 126 -8.26 4.34 4.57
N ALA A 127 -8.30 5.67 4.63
CA ALA A 127 -7.34 6.44 5.40
C ALA A 127 -7.27 5.94 6.84
N ARG A 128 -6.06 5.96 7.42
CA ARG A 128 -5.89 5.58 8.82
C ARG A 128 -6.48 6.68 9.70
N PRO A 129 -7.24 6.31 10.75
CA PRO A 129 -7.64 7.29 11.75
C PRO A 129 -6.39 7.86 12.45
N PRO A 130 -6.43 9.12 12.90
CA PRO A 130 -5.33 9.69 13.68
C PRO A 130 -5.14 8.92 15.00
N GLY A 131 -3.94 9.03 15.60
CA GLY A 131 -3.66 8.44 16.92
C GLY A 131 -3.06 7.04 16.92
N GLY A 132 -2.57 6.55 15.78
CA GLY A 132 -1.68 5.37 15.75
C GLY A 132 -0.38 5.62 16.54
N PRO A 133 0.34 4.54 16.96
CA PRO A 133 1.59 4.69 17.68
C PRO A 133 2.65 5.39 16.80
N ALA A 134 3.40 6.31 17.40
CA ALA A 134 4.53 6.93 16.70
C ALA A 134 5.60 5.88 16.38
N ILE A 135 6.22 5.99 15.21
CA ILE A 135 7.36 5.18 14.80
C ILE A 135 8.57 6.10 14.67
N ALA A 136 9.66 5.79 15.35
CA ALA A 136 10.90 6.57 15.31
C ALA A 136 12.11 5.65 15.14
N SER A 137 13.03 6.03 14.23
CA SER A 137 14.30 5.33 14.03
C SER A 137 15.40 5.92 14.94
N HIS A 138 16.17 5.05 15.57
CA HIS A 138 17.28 5.40 16.46
C HIS A 138 18.50 4.52 16.13
N GLY A 139 19.23 4.87 15.07
CA GLY A 139 20.35 4.07 14.59
C GLY A 139 19.94 2.63 14.24
N PRO A 140 20.49 1.58 14.91
CA PRO A 140 20.18 0.19 14.60
C PRO A 140 18.84 -0.30 15.20
N THR A 141 18.02 0.59 15.75
CA THR A 141 16.73 0.23 16.36
C THR A 141 15.60 1.10 15.83
N VAL A 142 14.37 0.59 15.93
CA VAL A 142 13.14 1.34 15.71
C VAL A 142 12.28 1.27 16.96
N GLY A 143 11.85 2.43 17.45
CA GLY A 143 10.90 2.57 18.55
C GLY A 143 9.47 2.67 18.02
N ILE A 144 8.55 1.96 18.68
CA ILE A 144 7.11 2.11 18.55
C ILE A 144 6.61 2.74 19.84
N GLY A 145 5.98 3.90 19.74
CA GLY A 145 5.51 4.68 20.89
C GLY A 145 4.34 4.03 21.63
N ALA A 146 3.88 4.68 22.69
CA ALA A 146 2.69 4.28 23.44
C ALA A 146 1.44 4.38 22.55
N GLY A 147 0.45 3.53 22.81
CA GLY A 147 -0.85 3.55 22.15
C GLY A 147 -1.77 2.46 22.69
N LYS A 148 -2.90 2.24 22.02
CA LYS A 148 -3.87 1.24 22.40
C LYS A 148 -3.84 0.04 21.44
N GLY A 149 -4.00 -1.17 21.98
CA GLY A 149 -4.16 -2.41 21.22
C GLY A 149 -2.89 -3.23 21.07
N ARG A 150 -2.89 -4.09 20.06
CA ARG A 150 -1.82 -5.03 19.74
C ARG A 150 -1.55 -4.99 18.24
N ALA A 151 -0.28 -5.02 17.85
CA ALA A 151 0.12 -5.04 16.45
C ALA A 151 1.34 -5.95 16.23
N ILE A 152 1.41 -6.56 15.07
CA ILE A 152 2.64 -7.15 14.55
C ILE A 152 3.44 -6.01 13.92
N VAL A 153 4.72 -5.93 14.23
CA VAL A 153 5.63 -4.94 13.66
C VAL A 153 6.43 -5.60 12.55
N TRP A 154 6.27 -5.06 11.34
CA TRP A 154 6.95 -5.51 10.14
C TRP A 154 8.00 -4.51 9.70
N LEU A 155 9.14 -4.99 9.26
CA LEU A 155 10.11 -4.26 8.48
C LEU A 155 9.96 -4.70 7.01
N VAL A 156 9.67 -3.74 6.14
CA VAL A 156 9.61 -3.92 4.70
C VAL A 156 10.77 -3.16 4.08
N ARG A 157 11.56 -3.81 3.25
CA ARG A 157 12.62 -3.16 2.48
C ARG A 157 12.34 -3.28 1.00
N TYR A 158 12.42 -2.18 0.30
CA TYR A 158 12.15 -2.14 -1.13
C TYR A 158 13.24 -1.40 -1.91
N ASP A 159 13.41 -1.78 -3.16
CA ASP A 159 14.23 -1.08 -4.13
C ASP A 159 13.42 0.07 -4.75
N PRO A 160 13.81 1.34 -4.52
CA PRO A 160 13.05 2.50 -5.00
C PRO A 160 13.23 2.79 -6.49
N ARG A 161 14.21 2.16 -7.14
CA ARG A 161 14.55 2.40 -8.53
C ARG A 161 13.44 1.93 -9.47
N SER A 162 13.34 2.56 -10.63
CA SER A 162 12.57 2.02 -11.75
C SER A 162 13.40 0.94 -12.45
N ILE A 163 12.91 -0.29 -12.44
CA ILE A 163 13.59 -1.43 -13.08
C ILE A 163 12.72 -1.95 -14.21
N ALA A 164 13.22 -1.80 -15.44
CA ALA A 164 12.58 -2.34 -16.64
C ALA A 164 13.03 -3.79 -16.84
N VAL A 165 12.08 -4.72 -16.85
CA VAL A 165 12.32 -6.15 -17.02
C VAL A 165 11.82 -6.61 -18.37
N PRO A 166 12.69 -7.11 -19.27
CA PRO A 166 12.26 -7.76 -20.51
C PRO A 166 11.74 -9.17 -20.20
N ILE A 167 10.47 -9.40 -20.42
CA ILE A 167 9.79 -10.69 -20.22
C ILE A 167 9.97 -11.54 -21.47
N ARG A 168 10.52 -12.74 -21.32
CA ARG A 168 10.87 -13.58 -22.46
C ARG A 168 9.88 -14.70 -22.74
N ALA A 169 8.99 -15.00 -21.78
CA ALA A 169 8.02 -16.08 -21.90
C ALA A 169 6.77 -15.80 -21.05
N GLY A 170 5.77 -16.70 -21.07
CA GLY A 170 4.49 -16.54 -20.38
C GLY A 170 3.58 -15.51 -21.04
N GLU A 171 2.54 -15.06 -20.34
CA GLU A 171 1.50 -14.17 -20.90
C GLU A 171 2.01 -12.78 -21.29
N ASN A 172 3.10 -12.32 -20.71
CA ASN A 172 3.75 -11.04 -21.03
C ASN A 172 4.99 -11.20 -21.92
N GLY A 173 5.22 -12.38 -22.52
CA GLY A 173 6.34 -12.64 -23.40
C GLY A 173 6.49 -11.59 -24.50
N GLY A 174 7.73 -11.08 -24.71
CA GLY A 174 8.04 -10.02 -25.66
C GLY A 174 7.83 -8.59 -25.15
N ARG A 175 7.25 -8.41 -23.96
CA ARG A 175 7.03 -7.08 -23.35
C ARG A 175 8.18 -6.70 -22.41
N THR A 176 8.42 -5.41 -22.25
CA THR A 176 9.25 -4.87 -21.19
C THR A 176 8.37 -4.14 -20.18
N ILE A 177 8.42 -4.56 -18.92
CA ILE A 177 7.57 -4.01 -17.84
C ILE A 177 8.46 -3.27 -16.86
N ALA A 178 8.07 -2.03 -16.53
CA ALA A 178 8.76 -1.20 -15.54
C ALA A 178 8.11 -1.35 -14.17
N HIS A 179 8.90 -1.72 -13.17
CA HIS A 179 8.48 -1.84 -11.78
C HIS A 179 9.22 -0.82 -10.92
N ARG A 180 8.54 -0.27 -9.91
CA ARG A 180 9.13 0.61 -8.88
C ARG A 180 8.77 0.13 -7.49
N ASN A 181 9.56 0.56 -6.51
CA ASN A 181 9.33 0.24 -5.10
C ASN A 181 9.15 -1.27 -4.86
N ILE A 182 10.00 -2.04 -5.52
CA ILE A 182 9.97 -3.51 -5.51
C ILE A 182 10.40 -4.00 -4.13
N VAL A 183 9.51 -4.66 -3.41
CA VAL A 183 9.83 -5.25 -2.11
C VAL A 183 10.87 -6.36 -2.29
N ARG A 184 11.89 -6.33 -1.46
CA ARG A 184 12.99 -7.30 -1.43
C ARG A 184 13.05 -8.08 -0.13
N GLN A 185 12.55 -7.49 0.96
CA GLN A 185 12.53 -8.15 2.26
C GLN A 185 11.25 -7.79 3.02
N LEU A 186 10.65 -8.81 3.63
CA LEU A 186 9.53 -8.70 4.56
C LEU A 186 9.94 -9.44 5.85
N ILE A 187 10.17 -8.70 6.92
CA ILE A 187 10.72 -9.24 8.17
C ILE A 187 9.77 -8.90 9.32
N ARG A 188 9.34 -9.92 10.05
CA ARG A 188 8.60 -9.73 11.28
C ARG A 188 9.57 -9.38 12.41
N LEU A 189 9.52 -8.14 12.89
CA LEU A 189 10.36 -7.69 14.01
C LEU A 189 9.87 -8.19 15.36
N GLY A 190 8.55 -8.28 15.52
CA GLY A 190 7.95 -8.73 16.78
C GLY A 190 6.51 -8.28 16.94
N VAL A 191 6.08 -8.19 18.20
CA VAL A 191 4.72 -7.77 18.58
C VAL A 191 4.82 -6.57 19.53
N TRP A 192 4.05 -5.53 19.20
CA TRP A 192 3.79 -4.40 20.08
C TRP A 192 2.44 -4.59 20.77
N THR A 193 2.35 -4.22 22.08
CA THR A 193 1.16 -4.47 22.92
C THR A 193 0.68 -3.22 23.65
N GLY A 194 0.91 -2.04 23.06
CA GLY A 194 0.46 -0.77 23.59
C GLY A 194 1.54 0.00 24.37
N ALA A 195 2.47 -0.67 25.04
CA ALA A 195 3.59 -0.03 25.70
C ALA A 195 4.69 0.38 24.71
N PRO A 196 5.45 1.46 24.98
CA PRO A 196 6.62 1.80 24.17
C PRO A 196 7.57 0.60 24.07
N THR A 197 7.94 0.23 22.84
CA THR A 197 8.74 -0.96 22.55
C THR A 197 9.76 -0.63 21.48
N SER A 198 10.99 -1.11 21.65
CA SER A 198 12.05 -0.99 20.63
C SER A 198 12.39 -2.33 20.01
N PHE A 199 12.64 -2.33 18.71
CA PHE A 199 13.04 -3.50 17.93
C PHE A 199 14.40 -3.25 17.28
N ARG A 200 15.29 -4.25 17.34
CA ARG A 200 16.56 -4.19 16.61
C ARG A 200 16.31 -4.43 15.11
N LEU A 201 16.90 -3.57 14.29
CA LEU A 201 16.83 -3.71 12.84
C LEU A 201 17.99 -4.60 12.37
N PRO A 202 17.76 -5.62 11.53
CA PRO A 202 18.84 -6.31 10.83
C PRO A 202 19.61 -5.32 9.94
N ALA A 203 20.86 -5.63 9.63
CA ALA A 203 21.66 -4.83 8.70
C ALA A 203 20.93 -4.63 7.38
N ALA A 204 20.93 -3.39 6.87
CA ALA A 204 20.26 -3.06 5.62
C ALA A 204 21.18 -3.37 4.44
N PRO A 205 20.71 -4.10 3.41
CA PRO A 205 21.40 -4.13 2.12
C PRO A 205 21.48 -2.71 1.54
N SER A 206 22.57 -2.39 0.86
CA SER A 206 22.73 -1.09 0.21
C SER A 206 21.67 -0.85 -0.85
N GLY A 207 21.23 0.41 -0.99
CA GLY A 207 20.27 0.84 -2.01
C GLY A 207 18.80 0.50 -1.73
N LEU A 208 18.48 -0.14 -0.60
CA LEU A 208 17.09 -0.38 -0.20
C LEU A 208 16.58 0.69 0.77
N VAL A 209 15.34 1.07 0.60
CA VAL A 209 14.60 1.92 1.54
C VAL A 209 13.86 1.03 2.53
N SER A 210 13.90 1.42 3.80
CA SER A 210 13.23 0.71 4.89
C SER A 210 11.91 1.38 5.28
N VAL A 211 10.88 0.57 5.50
CA VAL A 211 9.58 0.96 6.03
C VAL A 211 9.26 0.09 7.22
N VAL A 212 8.77 0.69 8.29
CA VAL A 212 8.21 -0.03 9.43
C VAL A 212 6.70 0.12 9.43
N ILE A 213 6.00 -0.99 9.59
CA ILE A 213 4.54 -1.08 9.60
C ILE A 213 4.10 -1.75 10.90
N ALA A 214 3.18 -1.12 11.63
CA ALA A 214 2.45 -1.75 12.74
C ALA A 214 1.06 -2.17 12.26
N GLN A 215 0.77 -3.48 12.30
CA GLN A 215 -0.42 -4.10 11.71
C GLN A 215 -1.18 -4.94 12.74
N GLN A 216 -2.49 -4.83 12.79
CA GLN A 216 -3.36 -5.62 13.67
C GLN A 216 -3.49 -7.06 13.15
N GLY A 217 -2.81 -8.00 13.83
CA GLY A 217 -2.82 -9.41 13.41
C GLY A 217 -2.19 -9.66 12.03
N MET A 218 -2.36 -10.87 11.52
CA MET A 218 -2.00 -11.23 10.15
C MET A 218 -3.11 -10.77 9.20
N GLY A 219 -2.75 -9.97 8.19
CA GLY A 219 -3.72 -9.48 7.20
C GLY A 219 -4.75 -8.45 7.70
N GLY A 220 -4.63 -7.95 8.93
CA GLY A 220 -5.53 -6.93 9.47
C GLY A 220 -5.11 -5.50 9.13
N ALA A 221 -5.79 -4.53 9.76
CA ALA A 221 -5.56 -3.11 9.52
C ALA A 221 -4.14 -2.66 9.92
N ILE A 222 -3.52 -1.85 9.08
CA ILE A 222 -2.28 -1.13 9.41
C ILE A 222 -2.67 0.10 10.24
N ILE A 223 -2.09 0.22 11.44
CA ILE A 223 -2.36 1.30 12.39
C ILE A 223 -1.26 2.36 12.41
N ALA A 224 -0.06 2.03 11.97
CA ALA A 224 1.03 2.98 11.73
C ALA A 224 1.94 2.46 10.61
N GLY A 225 2.57 3.38 9.87
CA GLY A 225 3.54 3.07 8.84
C GLY A 225 4.45 4.27 8.59
N ARG A 226 5.78 4.03 8.51
CA ARG A 226 6.78 5.09 8.33
C ARG A 226 7.99 4.59 7.56
N ARG A 227 8.50 5.41 6.64
CA ARG A 227 9.86 5.26 6.08
C ARG A 227 10.88 5.66 7.16
N ILE A 228 11.98 4.90 7.27
CA ILE A 228 13.03 5.11 8.27
C ILE A 228 14.42 5.11 7.63
#